data_c0de5aa3a259a15d4593cedcf49214c5
#
_entry.id   c0de5aa3a259a15d4593cedcf49214c5
#
_cell.length_a   1.000
_cell.length_b   1.000
_cell.length_c   1.000
_cell.angle_alpha   90.00
_cell.angle_beta   90.00
_cell.angle_gamma   90.00
#
_symmetry.space_group_name_H-M   'P 1'
#
loop_
_entity.id
_entity.type
_entity.pdbx_description
1 polymer ?
#
loop_
_entity_poly.entity_id
_entity_poly.type
_entity_poly.pdbx_seq_one_letter_code
_entity_poly.pdbx_strand_id
1 'polypeptide(L)'
;TAPHVFIDGVNIKMSPSSLGPAIELNKKASAYIYFIGKNSSLQGADGRAAIQKNRSEGQLYVLARTGTTVTCKGGHRAAGIGGSWATRDIGNPSFNTDMYGHGVNMHFGSQTNPDYWGGTINASGGEYGAGIGAGSWGSTGYGNGIHGGAGEQLYFYSGTVNARGGRLAAGIGGGFQGRGSHIYIYGGNIDAQGGATGPGIGSGSWTTKQDMDGINAASDIVISGGRVSARGQYNCAGIGGGQYV
;
A
#
# COMPACT_ATOMS: atom_id res chain seq x y z
N THR A 1 -2.51 17.10 18.29
CA THR A 1 -1.85 17.39 16.99
C THR A 1 -1.05 16.18 16.53
N ALA A 2 -1.11 15.84 15.24
CA ALA A 2 -0.30 14.77 14.67
C ALA A 2 1.19 15.17 14.69
N PRO A 3 2.11 14.28 15.06
CA PRO A 3 3.54 14.56 15.04
C PRO A 3 4.04 14.81 13.62
N HIS A 4 5.05 15.67 13.49
CA HIS A 4 5.78 15.94 12.28
C HIS A 4 7.19 15.34 12.39
N VAL A 5 7.50 14.37 11.52
CA VAL A 5 8.79 13.66 11.52
C VAL A 5 9.56 14.04 10.25
N PHE A 6 10.74 14.62 10.43
CA PHE A 6 11.61 15.02 9.31
C PHE A 6 12.75 14.02 9.17
N ILE A 7 12.93 13.53 7.96
CA ILE A 7 13.94 12.51 7.63
C ILE A 7 14.87 13.08 6.55
N ASP A 8 16.15 13.18 6.88
CA ASP A 8 17.21 13.65 5.99
C ASP A 8 18.17 12.52 5.63
N GLY A 9 17.71 11.61 4.79
CA GLY A 9 18.49 10.49 4.28
C GLY A 9 18.70 9.38 5.31
N VAL A 10 17.92 8.32 5.21
CA VAL A 10 18.07 7.13 6.04
C VAL A 10 18.13 5.87 5.18
N ASN A 11 18.85 4.88 5.68
CA ASN A 11 18.85 3.53 5.13
C ASN A 11 18.48 2.56 6.26
N ILE A 12 17.23 2.16 6.30
CA ILE A 12 16.71 1.22 7.30
C ILE A 12 16.36 -0.09 6.58
N LYS A 13 17.12 -1.14 6.87
CA LYS A 13 16.86 -2.48 6.37
C LYS A 13 16.63 -3.40 7.57
N MET A 14 15.38 -3.79 7.74
CA MET A 14 15.01 -4.76 8.78
C MET A 14 15.53 -6.15 8.42
N SER A 15 16.01 -6.90 9.42
CA SER A 15 16.33 -8.32 9.22
C SER A 15 15.04 -9.09 8.86
N PRO A 16 15.10 -10.05 7.94
CA PRO A 16 13.93 -10.89 7.65
C PRO A 16 13.31 -11.55 8.88
N SER A 17 14.13 -11.90 9.86
CA SER A 17 13.71 -12.52 11.11
C SER A 17 13.20 -11.53 12.16
N SER A 18 13.33 -10.22 11.93
CA SER A 18 12.75 -9.23 12.84
C SER A 18 11.23 -9.18 12.65
N LEU A 19 10.52 -8.67 13.65
CA LEU A 19 9.05 -8.61 13.61
C LEU A 19 8.52 -7.22 13.29
N GLY A 20 9.39 -6.28 12.85
CA GLY A 20 9.02 -4.88 12.69
C GLY A 20 9.03 -4.35 11.25
N PRO A 21 8.22 -3.35 10.97
CA PRO A 21 8.39 -2.47 9.83
C PRO A 21 9.61 -1.54 10.04
N ALA A 22 10.07 -0.86 8.98
CA ALA A 22 11.11 0.17 9.16
C ALA A 22 10.52 1.42 9.86
N ILE A 23 9.27 1.77 9.56
CA ILE A 23 8.50 2.82 10.24
C ILE A 23 7.10 2.28 10.51
N GLU A 24 6.59 2.49 11.72
CA GLU A 24 5.25 2.06 12.12
C GLU A 24 4.43 3.21 12.68
N LEU A 25 3.21 3.39 12.15
CA LEU A 25 2.17 4.15 12.80
C LEU A 25 1.33 3.18 13.64
N ASN A 26 1.51 3.26 14.94
CA ASN A 26 0.85 2.35 15.86
C ASN A 26 -0.58 2.83 16.18
N LYS A 27 -1.51 1.87 16.28
CA LYS A 27 -2.90 2.09 16.69
C LYS A 27 -3.61 3.16 15.85
N LYS A 28 -4.16 4.17 16.51
CA LYS A 28 -4.93 5.27 15.94
C LYS A 28 -4.08 6.51 15.64
N ALA A 29 -2.76 6.37 15.57
CA ALA A 29 -1.86 7.49 15.38
C ALA A 29 -2.02 8.13 13.99
N SER A 30 -1.92 9.45 13.97
CA SER A 30 -1.68 10.22 12.75
C SER A 30 -0.24 10.74 12.77
N ALA A 31 0.39 10.85 11.60
CA ALA A 31 1.71 11.46 11.48
C ALA A 31 1.93 12.06 10.10
N TYR A 32 2.75 13.10 10.07
CA TYR A 32 3.36 13.64 8.87
C TYR A 32 4.82 13.19 8.80
N ILE A 33 5.20 12.50 7.73
CA ILE A 33 6.58 12.07 7.48
C ILE A 33 7.10 12.85 6.28
N TYR A 34 8.11 13.67 6.54
CA TYR A 34 8.75 14.52 5.55
C TYR A 34 10.14 14.00 5.21
N PHE A 35 10.33 13.60 3.98
CA PHE A 35 11.65 13.28 3.45
C PHE A 35 12.23 14.53 2.79
N ILE A 36 13.21 15.17 3.43
CA ILE A 36 13.62 16.54 3.10
C ILE A 36 15.00 16.71 2.50
N GLY A 37 15.83 15.68 2.52
CA GLY A 37 17.21 15.80 2.13
C GLY A 37 17.67 14.71 1.16
N LYS A 38 18.60 13.90 1.62
CA LYS A 38 19.17 12.81 0.83
C LYS A 38 18.14 11.71 0.59
N ASN A 39 18.39 10.91 -0.43
CA ASN A 39 17.56 9.75 -0.73
C ASN A 39 17.47 8.80 0.46
N SER A 40 16.30 8.24 0.66
CA SER A 40 16.02 7.32 1.75
C SER A 40 15.62 5.94 1.21
N SER A 41 16.05 4.89 1.90
CA SER A 41 15.69 3.51 1.61
C SER A 41 15.17 2.84 2.86
N LEU A 42 13.97 2.29 2.77
CA LEU A 42 13.25 1.64 3.86
C LEU A 42 12.85 0.24 3.41
N GLN A 43 13.20 -0.78 4.19
CA GLN A 43 12.80 -2.16 3.94
C GLN A 43 12.21 -2.76 5.20
N GLY A 44 10.98 -3.26 5.11
CA GLY A 44 10.34 -4.03 6.19
C GLY A 44 10.94 -5.41 6.36
N ALA A 45 10.76 -6.00 7.53
CA ALA A 45 11.04 -7.40 7.80
C ALA A 45 10.12 -8.32 6.99
N ASP A 46 10.32 -9.63 7.08
CA ASP A 46 9.38 -10.57 6.49
C ASP A 46 7.97 -10.37 7.06
N GLY A 47 6.98 -10.30 6.18
CA GLY A 47 5.60 -10.01 6.56
C GLY A 47 5.32 -8.57 7.01
N ARG A 48 6.26 -7.64 6.89
CA ARG A 48 6.10 -6.25 7.33
C ARG A 48 6.27 -5.24 6.19
N ALA A 49 5.43 -4.20 6.21
CA ALA A 49 5.58 -3.07 5.30
C ALA A 49 6.85 -2.28 5.61
N ALA A 50 7.39 -1.54 4.65
CA ALA A 50 8.47 -0.61 4.96
C ALA A 50 7.95 0.56 5.81
N ILE A 51 6.81 1.15 5.43
CA ILE A 51 6.06 2.10 6.26
C ILE A 51 4.69 1.48 6.53
N GLN A 52 4.41 1.12 7.78
CA GLN A 52 3.18 0.45 8.16
C GLN A 52 2.10 1.44 8.60
N LYS A 53 0.93 1.36 7.97
CA LYS A 53 -0.30 2.07 8.34
C LYS A 53 -1.48 1.15 8.06
N ASN A 54 -1.98 0.50 9.09
CA ASN A 54 -2.93 -0.60 8.99
C ASN A 54 -4.28 -0.36 9.69
N ARG A 55 -4.50 0.82 10.27
CA ARG A 55 -5.75 1.17 10.95
C ARG A 55 -6.52 2.22 10.17
N SER A 56 -7.84 2.16 10.21
CA SER A 56 -8.72 3.16 9.60
C SER A 56 -8.67 4.51 10.33
N GLU A 57 -8.47 4.46 11.65
CA GLU A 57 -8.30 5.67 12.45
C GLU A 57 -6.90 6.26 12.26
N GLY A 58 -6.80 7.56 12.40
CA GLY A 58 -5.57 8.29 12.14
C GLY A 58 -5.20 8.36 10.66
N GLN A 59 -4.28 9.22 10.34
CA GLN A 59 -3.88 9.52 8.97
C GLN A 59 -2.36 9.49 8.84
N LEU A 60 -1.86 8.92 7.76
CA LEU A 60 -0.45 8.98 7.39
C LEU A 60 -0.28 9.94 6.21
N TYR A 61 0.55 10.94 6.40
CA TYR A 61 1.00 11.82 5.33
C TYR A 61 2.46 11.52 4.99
N VAL A 62 2.73 11.17 3.74
CA VAL A 62 4.08 10.92 3.22
C VAL A 62 4.42 11.99 2.19
N LEU A 63 5.39 12.83 2.50
CA LEU A 63 5.82 13.93 1.65
C LEU A 63 7.30 13.80 1.32
N ALA A 64 7.65 13.82 0.06
CA ALA A 64 9.04 13.86 -0.40
C ALA A 64 9.31 15.21 -1.05
N ARG A 65 10.35 15.91 -0.57
CA ARG A 65 10.76 17.18 -1.16
C ARG A 65 11.26 16.97 -2.58
N THR A 66 11.00 17.92 -3.46
CA THR A 66 11.53 17.92 -4.83
C THR A 66 13.03 17.68 -4.85
N GLY A 67 13.47 16.75 -5.69
CA GLY A 67 14.85 16.25 -5.72
C GLY A 67 15.17 15.11 -4.73
N THR A 68 14.24 14.75 -3.84
CA THR A 68 14.40 13.62 -2.91
C THR A 68 13.72 12.37 -3.46
N THR A 69 14.36 11.22 -3.32
CA THR A 69 13.78 9.91 -3.65
C THR A 69 13.68 9.04 -2.39
N VAL A 70 12.50 8.47 -2.18
CA VAL A 70 12.22 7.52 -1.09
C VAL A 70 11.91 6.17 -1.71
N THR A 71 12.64 5.13 -1.31
CA THR A 71 12.39 3.76 -1.74
C THR A 71 11.87 2.93 -0.57
N CYS A 72 10.68 2.38 -0.73
CA CYS A 72 9.99 1.58 0.28
C CYS A 72 9.77 0.16 -0.25
N LYS A 73 10.37 -0.85 0.40
CA LYS A 73 10.22 -2.25 0.03
C LYS A 73 9.57 -3.03 1.15
N GLY A 74 8.40 -3.58 0.90
CA GLY A 74 7.73 -4.51 1.81
C GLY A 74 8.46 -5.85 1.86
N GLY A 75 8.38 -6.52 3.01
CA GLY A 75 8.77 -7.91 3.13
C GLY A 75 7.75 -8.83 2.44
N HIS A 76 8.02 -10.13 2.46
CA HIS A 76 7.13 -11.13 1.88
C HIS A 76 5.68 -10.92 2.40
N ARG A 77 4.69 -10.87 1.50
CA ARG A 77 3.26 -10.67 1.79
C ARG A 77 2.83 -9.30 2.32
N ALA A 78 3.73 -8.33 2.40
CA ALA A 78 3.41 -7.01 2.91
C ALA A 78 3.48 -5.95 1.80
N ALA A 79 2.78 -4.84 2.00
CA ALA A 79 2.85 -3.70 1.11
C ALA A 79 4.22 -2.99 1.20
N GLY A 80 4.58 -2.24 0.17
CA GLY A 80 5.71 -1.30 0.28
C GLY A 80 5.39 -0.21 1.31
N ILE A 81 4.21 0.41 1.17
CA ILE A 81 3.65 1.37 2.14
C ILE A 81 2.21 0.96 2.42
N GLY A 82 1.88 0.72 3.68
CA GLY A 82 0.53 0.39 4.14
C GLY A 82 0.44 -0.87 4.99
N GLY A 83 -0.30 -1.88 4.54
CA GLY A 83 -0.59 -3.09 5.29
C GLY A 83 0.57 -4.07 5.36
N SER A 84 0.69 -4.74 6.48
CA SER A 84 1.60 -5.88 6.72
C SER A 84 0.85 -7.19 6.56
N TRP A 85 1.56 -8.30 6.62
CA TRP A 85 0.93 -9.61 6.66
C TRP A 85 0.21 -9.83 8.01
N ALA A 86 -1.03 -10.28 7.94
CA ALA A 86 -1.79 -10.69 9.11
C ALA A 86 -1.81 -12.22 9.20
N THR A 87 -1.22 -12.78 10.26
CA THR A 87 -1.45 -14.18 10.63
C THR A 87 -2.71 -14.27 11.47
N ARG A 88 -3.61 -15.18 11.11
CA ARG A 88 -4.68 -15.57 12.01
C ARG A 88 -4.06 -16.46 13.09
N ASP A 89 -3.92 -15.94 14.28
CA ASP A 89 -3.73 -16.79 15.45
C ASP A 89 -5.08 -17.46 15.77
N ILE A 90 -5.22 -18.70 15.32
CA ILE A 90 -6.47 -19.50 15.42
C ILE A 90 -6.86 -19.74 16.88
N GLY A 91 -5.97 -19.47 17.82
CA GLY A 91 -6.17 -19.69 19.25
C GLY A 91 -6.63 -18.48 20.05
N ASN A 92 -6.62 -17.27 19.49
CA ASN A 92 -6.94 -16.05 20.25
C ASN A 92 -8.06 -15.24 19.61
N PRO A 93 -9.33 -15.39 20.06
CA PRO A 93 -10.45 -14.63 19.53
C PRO A 93 -10.38 -13.12 19.79
N SER A 94 -9.46 -12.69 20.66
CA SER A 94 -9.24 -11.26 20.96
C SER A 94 -8.29 -10.59 19.97
N PHE A 95 -7.61 -11.34 19.10
CA PHE A 95 -6.79 -10.79 18.04
C PHE A 95 -7.68 -10.41 16.86
N ASN A 96 -8.02 -9.14 16.77
CA ASN A 96 -8.69 -8.61 15.59
C ASN A 96 -7.66 -8.54 14.43
N THR A 97 -7.50 -9.69 13.76
CA THR A 97 -6.54 -9.92 12.68
C THR A 97 -6.85 -9.13 11.41
N ASP A 98 -8.06 -8.61 11.28
CA ASP A 98 -8.56 -7.94 10.07
C ASP A 98 -7.82 -6.66 9.74
N MET A 99 -7.07 -6.11 10.68
CA MET A 99 -6.46 -4.79 10.52
C MET A 99 -5.03 -4.80 9.99
N TYR A 100 -4.25 -5.86 10.21
CA TYR A 100 -2.83 -5.85 9.82
C TYR A 100 -2.61 -5.88 8.32
N GLY A 101 -3.48 -6.56 7.57
CA GLY A 101 -3.41 -6.62 6.12
C GLY A 101 -3.89 -5.34 5.42
N HIS A 102 -4.69 -4.52 6.07
CA HIS A 102 -5.22 -3.29 5.47
C HIS A 102 -4.15 -2.21 5.33
N GLY A 103 -4.25 -1.42 4.27
CA GLY A 103 -3.48 -0.18 4.09
C GLY A 103 -4.46 0.96 3.85
N VAL A 104 -4.72 1.77 4.86
CA VAL A 104 -5.84 2.73 4.85
C VAL A 104 -5.41 4.12 5.31
N ASN A 105 -6.12 5.12 4.78
CA ASN A 105 -6.04 6.51 5.23
C ASN A 105 -4.64 7.11 5.06
N MET A 106 -4.13 7.03 3.83
CA MET A 106 -2.78 7.47 3.47
C MET A 106 -2.81 8.56 2.42
N HIS A 107 -2.01 9.59 2.63
CA HIS A 107 -1.92 10.79 1.80
C HIS A 107 -0.49 10.96 1.29
N PHE A 108 -0.34 11.21 -0.01
CA PHE A 108 0.95 11.32 -0.70
C PHE A 108 1.10 12.68 -1.37
N GLY A 109 2.18 13.39 -1.04
CA GLY A 109 2.42 14.74 -1.54
C GLY A 109 1.57 15.81 -0.85
N SER A 110 1.41 16.97 -1.50
CA SER A 110 0.70 18.13 -0.95
C SER A 110 -0.14 18.81 -2.02
N GLN A 111 -1.35 19.18 -1.65
CA GLN A 111 -2.24 19.98 -2.48
C GLN A 111 -1.88 21.47 -2.44
N THR A 112 -1.41 21.95 -1.30
CA THR A 112 -1.13 23.39 -1.08
C THR A 112 0.24 23.83 -1.56
N ASN A 113 1.20 22.90 -1.64
CA ASN A 113 2.57 23.20 -2.11
C ASN A 113 3.12 22.04 -2.95
N PRO A 114 2.50 21.77 -4.12
CA PRO A 114 2.83 20.59 -4.92
C PRO A 114 4.25 20.62 -5.49
N ASP A 115 4.76 21.79 -5.85
CA ASP A 115 6.10 21.92 -6.43
C ASP A 115 7.20 21.65 -5.42
N TYR A 116 7.02 22.08 -4.19
CA TYR A 116 7.97 21.81 -3.11
C TYR A 116 7.95 20.32 -2.71
N TRP A 117 6.78 19.70 -2.69
CA TRP A 117 6.58 18.27 -2.36
C TRP A 117 6.43 17.42 -3.63
N GLY A 118 7.26 17.72 -4.62
CA GLY A 118 7.30 17.06 -5.93
C GLY A 118 8.30 15.89 -6.04
N GLY A 119 8.82 15.41 -4.93
CA GLY A 119 9.80 14.32 -4.89
C GLY A 119 9.25 12.97 -5.33
N THR A 120 10.11 11.94 -5.32
CA THR A 120 9.79 10.62 -5.83
C THR A 120 9.60 9.61 -4.71
N ILE A 121 8.51 8.85 -4.75
CA ILE A 121 8.23 7.72 -3.87
C ILE A 121 8.19 6.44 -4.72
N ASN A 122 9.15 5.54 -4.49
CA ASN A 122 9.17 4.20 -5.08
C ASN A 122 8.69 3.21 -4.03
N ALA A 123 7.57 2.56 -4.27
CA ALA A 123 6.99 1.59 -3.35
C ALA A 123 6.80 0.24 -4.04
N SER A 124 7.35 -0.81 -3.47
CA SER A 124 7.19 -2.18 -3.97
C SER A 124 6.73 -3.12 -2.88
N GLY A 125 5.66 -3.84 -3.15
CA GLY A 125 5.15 -4.89 -2.27
C GLY A 125 5.99 -6.15 -2.34
N GLY A 126 5.90 -6.97 -1.30
CA GLY A 126 6.34 -8.35 -1.33
C GLY A 126 5.39 -9.21 -2.17
N GLU A 127 5.60 -10.52 -2.21
CA GLU A 127 4.95 -11.42 -3.19
C GLU A 127 3.42 -11.24 -3.32
N TYR A 128 2.72 -10.97 -2.22
CA TYR A 128 1.27 -10.84 -2.18
C TYR A 128 0.78 -9.45 -1.71
N GLY A 129 1.69 -8.51 -1.51
CA GLY A 129 1.39 -7.16 -1.06
C GLY A 129 1.33 -6.15 -2.20
N ALA A 130 0.51 -5.13 -2.06
CA ALA A 130 0.47 -3.99 -2.97
C ALA A 130 1.75 -3.16 -2.89
N GLY A 131 2.05 -2.38 -3.93
CA GLY A 131 3.10 -1.37 -3.83
C GLY A 131 2.73 -0.34 -2.76
N ILE A 132 1.54 0.27 -2.90
CA ILE A 132 0.91 1.14 -1.91
C ILE A 132 -0.50 0.61 -1.63
N GLY A 133 -0.81 0.36 -0.37
CA GLY A 133 -2.11 -0.15 0.05
C GLY A 133 -2.00 -1.37 0.94
N ALA A 134 -2.61 -2.48 0.56
CA ALA A 134 -2.75 -3.63 1.42
C ALA A 134 -1.59 -4.64 1.34
N GLY A 135 -1.31 -5.27 2.45
CA GLY A 135 -0.63 -6.56 2.52
C GLY A 135 -1.61 -7.71 2.28
N SER A 136 -1.12 -8.95 2.41
CA SER A 136 -1.98 -10.13 2.34
C SER A 136 -2.39 -10.61 3.72
N TRP A 137 -3.46 -11.43 3.75
CA TRP A 137 -3.96 -12.03 4.97
C TRP A 137 -4.03 -13.56 4.83
N GLY A 138 -3.74 -14.29 5.92
CA GLY A 138 -3.94 -15.73 6.02
C GLY A 138 -2.74 -16.61 5.67
N SER A 139 -2.88 -17.89 6.03
CA SER A 139 -1.91 -18.93 5.73
C SER A 139 -2.08 -19.46 4.30
N THR A 140 -1.10 -20.15 3.82
CA THR A 140 -0.80 -20.64 2.47
C THR A 140 -1.84 -21.49 1.73
N GLY A 141 -3.14 -21.44 2.05
CA GLY A 141 -4.16 -22.28 1.43
C GLY A 141 -5.07 -21.49 0.50
N TYR A 142 -5.08 -21.83 -0.78
CA TYR A 142 -6.16 -21.44 -1.68
C TYR A 142 -7.48 -22.04 -1.15
N GLY A 143 -8.42 -21.20 -0.71
CA GLY A 143 -9.80 -21.65 -0.70
C GLY A 143 -10.59 -21.73 0.58
N ASN A 144 -10.32 -21.05 1.65
CA ASN A 144 -11.23 -21.02 2.80
C ASN A 144 -11.41 -19.60 3.35
N GLY A 145 -12.23 -18.79 2.69
CA GLY A 145 -12.75 -17.53 3.25
C GLY A 145 -11.69 -16.54 3.74
N ILE A 146 -10.56 -16.46 3.05
CA ILE A 146 -9.45 -15.59 3.41
C ILE A 146 -9.66 -14.30 2.63
N HIS A 147 -10.03 -13.25 3.32
CA HIS A 147 -10.14 -11.93 2.75
C HIS A 147 -8.76 -11.27 2.74
N GLY A 148 -8.29 -10.80 1.59
CA GLY A 148 -7.06 -10.00 1.51
C GLY A 148 -7.23 -8.65 2.20
N GLY A 149 -6.14 -8.03 2.58
CA GLY A 149 -6.17 -6.67 3.12
C GLY A 149 -6.71 -5.67 2.10
N ALA A 150 -7.53 -4.74 2.54
CA ALA A 150 -8.03 -3.67 1.69
C ALA A 150 -7.04 -2.50 1.62
N GLY A 151 -6.81 -1.99 0.40
CA GLY A 151 -6.13 -0.73 0.16
C GLY A 151 -7.16 0.36 -0.08
N GLU A 152 -7.41 1.20 0.91
CA GLU A 152 -8.53 2.15 0.89
C GLU A 152 -8.15 3.53 1.40
N GLN A 153 -8.94 4.54 1.00
CA GLN A 153 -8.72 5.92 1.42
C GLN A 153 -7.28 6.35 1.12
N LEU A 154 -6.87 6.15 -0.13
CA LEU A 154 -5.55 6.49 -0.64
C LEU A 154 -5.64 7.78 -1.46
N TYR A 155 -4.90 8.79 -1.07
CA TYR A 155 -4.99 10.13 -1.63
C TYR A 155 -3.64 10.57 -2.20
N PHE A 156 -3.62 10.98 -3.47
CA PHE A 156 -2.42 11.42 -4.17
C PHE A 156 -2.60 12.86 -4.64
N TYR A 157 -1.69 13.76 -4.23
CA TYR A 157 -1.79 15.19 -4.50
C TYR A 157 -0.67 15.71 -5.40
N SER A 158 0.57 15.27 -5.18
CA SER A 158 1.74 15.75 -5.94
C SER A 158 2.89 14.75 -5.91
N GLY A 159 3.98 15.08 -6.62
CA GLY A 159 5.17 14.27 -6.70
C GLY A 159 5.06 13.12 -7.69
N THR A 160 6.11 12.31 -7.74
CA THR A 160 6.16 11.10 -8.56
C THR A 160 5.99 9.87 -7.66
N VAL A 161 5.04 9.03 -7.98
CA VAL A 161 4.77 7.77 -7.27
C VAL A 161 4.92 6.61 -8.23
N ASN A 162 5.92 5.76 -7.99
CA ASN A 162 6.13 4.51 -8.70
C ASN A 162 5.73 3.36 -7.78
N ALA A 163 4.58 2.76 -8.00
CA ALA A 163 4.04 1.70 -7.17
C ALA A 163 4.05 0.36 -7.92
N ARG A 164 4.67 -0.66 -7.34
CA ARG A 164 4.80 -2.01 -7.91
C ARG A 164 4.19 -3.02 -6.97
N GLY A 165 3.15 -3.70 -7.41
CA GLY A 165 2.54 -4.82 -6.69
C GLY A 165 3.42 -6.06 -6.71
N GLY A 166 3.32 -6.87 -5.68
CA GLY A 166 3.83 -8.24 -5.69
C GLY A 166 3.02 -9.13 -6.62
N ARG A 167 3.42 -10.38 -6.76
CA ARG A 167 2.95 -11.29 -7.83
C ARG A 167 1.43 -11.29 -8.07
N LEU A 168 0.62 -11.22 -7.01
CA LEU A 168 -0.84 -11.35 -7.09
C LEU A 168 -1.58 -10.08 -6.62
N ALA A 169 -0.88 -8.95 -6.50
CA ALA A 169 -1.38 -7.74 -5.88
C ALA A 169 -1.38 -6.54 -6.83
N ALA A 170 -2.17 -5.54 -6.50
CA ALA A 170 -2.23 -4.27 -7.21
C ALA A 170 -0.93 -3.45 -7.04
N GLY A 171 -0.63 -2.60 -8.01
CA GLY A 171 0.37 -1.54 -7.81
C GLY A 171 -0.06 -0.60 -6.69
N ILE A 172 -1.30 -0.09 -6.79
CA ILE A 172 -1.96 0.73 -5.77
C ILE A 172 -3.32 0.09 -5.45
N GLY A 173 -3.57 -0.23 -4.18
CA GLY A 173 -4.84 -0.78 -3.72
C GLY A 173 -4.72 -2.10 -2.97
N GLY A 174 -5.45 -3.13 -3.41
CA GLY A 174 -5.56 -4.42 -2.73
C GLY A 174 -4.30 -5.27 -2.80
N GLY A 175 -3.99 -5.96 -1.72
CA GLY A 175 -3.10 -7.11 -1.71
C GLY A 175 -3.80 -8.34 -2.34
N PHE A 176 -3.17 -9.51 -2.28
CA PHE A 176 -3.78 -10.75 -2.74
C PHE A 176 -5.14 -10.98 -2.07
N GLN A 177 -6.19 -11.20 -2.85
CA GLN A 177 -7.59 -11.31 -2.42
C GLN A 177 -8.15 -10.07 -1.70
N GLY A 178 -7.50 -8.92 -1.87
CA GLY A 178 -7.91 -7.68 -1.22
C GLY A 178 -8.57 -6.69 -2.18
N ARG A 179 -9.52 -5.93 -1.69
CA ARG A 179 -10.14 -4.85 -2.47
C ARG A 179 -9.24 -3.62 -2.52
N GLY A 180 -9.36 -2.86 -3.60
CA GLY A 180 -8.82 -1.50 -3.72
C GLY A 180 -9.96 -0.54 -3.97
N SER A 181 -10.24 0.33 -3.03
CA SER A 181 -11.37 1.26 -3.14
C SER A 181 -11.06 2.62 -2.50
N HIS A 182 -11.90 3.62 -2.79
CA HIS A 182 -11.71 4.97 -2.28
C HIS A 182 -10.29 5.49 -2.57
N ILE A 183 -9.87 5.36 -3.85
CA ILE A 183 -8.54 5.80 -4.32
C ILE A 183 -8.73 7.10 -5.09
N TYR A 184 -8.11 8.17 -4.61
CA TYR A 184 -8.30 9.51 -5.13
C TYR A 184 -6.98 10.09 -5.61
N ILE A 185 -6.90 10.40 -6.91
CA ILE A 185 -5.74 11.02 -7.54
C ILE A 185 -6.12 12.42 -7.99
N TYR A 186 -5.65 13.40 -7.26
CA TYR A 186 -5.87 14.82 -7.51
C TYR A 186 -4.72 15.46 -8.28
N GLY A 187 -3.53 14.84 -8.26
CA GLY A 187 -2.34 15.37 -8.91
C GLY A 187 -1.15 14.40 -8.87
N GLY A 188 0.00 14.88 -9.33
CA GLY A 188 1.24 14.12 -9.37
C GLY A 188 1.40 13.28 -10.64
N ASN A 189 2.52 12.55 -10.70
CA ASN A 189 2.85 11.61 -11.76
C ASN A 189 2.85 10.20 -11.17
N ILE A 190 1.81 9.44 -11.46
CA ILE A 190 1.56 8.12 -10.88
C ILE A 190 1.86 7.03 -11.91
N ASP A 191 2.82 6.17 -11.62
CA ASP A 191 3.12 4.96 -12.38
C ASP A 191 2.83 3.72 -11.50
N ALA A 192 1.66 3.13 -11.69
CA ALA A 192 1.18 1.99 -10.94
C ALA A 192 1.22 0.73 -11.80
N GLN A 193 1.98 -0.28 -11.38
CA GLN A 193 2.08 -1.56 -12.06
C GLN A 193 1.69 -2.69 -11.11
N GLY A 194 0.71 -3.46 -11.50
CA GLY A 194 0.36 -4.70 -10.82
C GLY A 194 1.43 -5.78 -10.95
N GLY A 195 1.37 -6.75 -10.08
CA GLY A 195 2.16 -7.97 -10.21
C GLY A 195 1.66 -8.86 -11.36
N ALA A 196 2.14 -10.10 -11.43
CA ALA A 196 1.87 -10.99 -12.56
C ALA A 196 0.37 -11.14 -12.89
N THR A 197 -0.49 -11.15 -11.89
CA THR A 197 -1.96 -11.24 -12.06
C THR A 197 -2.71 -10.10 -11.35
N GLY A 198 -2.02 -9.02 -11.01
CA GLY A 198 -2.60 -7.84 -10.35
C GLY A 198 -2.88 -6.69 -11.32
N PRO A 199 -3.83 -5.82 -11.00
CA PRO A 199 -4.08 -4.60 -11.74
C PRO A 199 -3.06 -3.52 -11.39
N GLY A 200 -2.96 -2.49 -12.23
CA GLY A 200 -2.17 -1.30 -11.88
C GLY A 200 -2.74 -0.61 -10.64
N ILE A 201 -4.03 -0.28 -10.67
CA ILE A 201 -4.78 0.35 -9.57
C ILE A 201 -6.08 -0.43 -9.35
N GLY A 202 -6.36 -0.85 -8.12
CA GLY A 202 -7.60 -1.51 -7.76
C GLY A 202 -7.44 -2.73 -6.86
N SER A 203 -8.27 -3.76 -7.05
CA SER A 203 -8.26 -4.97 -6.22
C SER A 203 -7.18 -5.97 -6.66
N GLY A 204 -6.63 -6.71 -5.72
CA GLY A 204 -5.72 -7.82 -6.02
C GLY A 204 -6.43 -8.99 -6.72
N SER A 205 -5.67 -10.05 -7.04
CA SER A 205 -6.17 -11.24 -7.73
C SER A 205 -6.88 -12.22 -6.80
N TRP A 206 -7.67 -13.14 -7.39
CA TRP A 206 -8.27 -14.29 -6.70
C TRP A 206 -9.24 -13.93 -5.58
N THR A 207 -10.20 -13.07 -5.88
CA THR A 207 -11.39 -12.98 -5.04
C THR A 207 -12.19 -14.26 -5.24
N THR A 208 -12.45 -14.99 -4.18
CA THR A 208 -13.14 -16.28 -4.26
C THR A 208 -14.61 -16.09 -4.63
N LYS A 209 -15.23 -17.13 -5.23
CA LYS A 209 -16.67 -17.11 -5.58
C LYS A 209 -17.61 -16.77 -4.40
N GLN A 210 -17.17 -16.92 -3.19
CA GLN A 210 -17.92 -16.58 -1.98
C GLN A 210 -17.98 -15.06 -1.72
N ASP A 211 -17.09 -14.30 -2.35
CA ASP A 211 -17.01 -12.85 -2.22
C ASP A 211 -17.68 -12.12 -3.42
N MET A 212 -18.49 -12.83 -4.22
CA MET A 212 -19.16 -12.27 -5.40
C MET A 212 -20.23 -11.21 -5.08
N ASP A 213 -20.48 -10.90 -3.82
CA ASP A 213 -21.35 -9.81 -3.39
C ASP A 213 -20.75 -8.40 -3.62
N GLY A 214 -19.69 -8.30 -4.42
CA GLY A 214 -19.03 -7.04 -4.76
C GLY A 214 -18.13 -6.45 -3.67
N ILE A 215 -17.97 -7.13 -2.56
CA ILE A 215 -17.23 -6.62 -1.40
C ILE A 215 -15.73 -6.46 -1.69
N ASN A 216 -15.18 -7.29 -2.57
CA ASN A 216 -13.77 -7.25 -2.94
C ASN A 216 -13.51 -6.65 -4.33
N ALA A 217 -14.52 -6.10 -4.98
CA ALA A 217 -14.35 -5.41 -6.23
C ALA A 217 -13.62 -4.07 -6.05
N ALA A 218 -12.91 -3.66 -7.09
CA ALA A 218 -12.39 -2.30 -7.16
C ALA A 218 -13.57 -1.32 -7.30
N SER A 219 -13.61 -0.30 -6.44
CA SER A 219 -14.67 0.72 -6.47
C SER A 219 -14.13 2.09 -6.10
N ASP A 220 -14.90 3.14 -6.40
CA ASP A 220 -14.60 4.51 -5.98
C ASP A 220 -13.17 4.96 -6.30
N ILE A 221 -12.73 4.70 -7.53
CA ILE A 221 -11.44 5.18 -8.03
C ILE A 221 -11.70 6.46 -8.81
N VAL A 222 -11.22 7.58 -8.27
CA VAL A 222 -11.43 8.91 -8.84
C VAL A 222 -10.10 9.51 -9.27
N ILE A 223 -9.99 9.88 -10.53
CA ILE A 223 -8.83 10.58 -11.09
C ILE A 223 -9.33 11.94 -11.60
N SER A 224 -9.00 12.99 -10.87
CA SER A 224 -9.40 14.36 -11.22
C SER A 224 -8.23 15.25 -11.62
N GLY A 225 -6.99 14.73 -11.57
CA GLY A 225 -5.79 15.46 -11.98
C GLY A 225 -4.56 14.57 -12.08
N GLY A 226 -3.43 15.17 -12.46
CA GLY A 226 -2.16 14.49 -12.60
C GLY A 226 -2.00 13.71 -13.90
N ARG A 227 -0.90 12.96 -13.97
CA ARG A 227 -0.61 12.01 -15.05
C ARG A 227 -0.61 10.61 -14.46
N VAL A 228 -1.46 9.72 -14.96
CA VAL A 228 -1.60 8.35 -14.44
C VAL A 228 -1.26 7.35 -15.53
N SER A 229 -0.32 6.46 -15.23
CA SER A 229 -0.02 5.26 -15.99
C SER A 229 -0.32 4.06 -15.10
N ALA A 230 -1.37 3.32 -15.42
CA ALA A 230 -1.77 2.15 -14.67
C ALA A 230 -1.68 0.91 -15.58
N ARG A 231 -0.88 -0.08 -15.19
CA ARG A 231 -0.62 -1.28 -15.98
C ARG A 231 -0.96 -2.54 -15.18
N GLY A 232 -1.99 -3.26 -15.60
CA GLY A 232 -2.22 -4.65 -15.19
C GLY A 232 -1.35 -5.60 -16.02
N GLN A 233 -1.16 -6.82 -15.53
CA GLN A 233 -0.44 -7.87 -16.25
C GLN A 233 -1.35 -9.09 -16.43
N TYR A 234 -1.04 -9.97 -17.38
CA TYR A 234 -1.76 -11.23 -17.65
C TYR A 234 -3.29 -11.13 -17.53
N ASN A 235 -3.92 -10.39 -18.44
CA ASN A 235 -5.38 -10.21 -18.50
C ASN A 235 -5.99 -9.44 -17.31
N CYS A 236 -5.20 -8.64 -16.63
CA CYS A 236 -5.69 -7.76 -15.56
C CYS A 236 -5.93 -6.35 -16.08
N ALA A 237 -6.86 -5.66 -15.44
CA ALA A 237 -7.15 -4.28 -15.77
C ALA A 237 -5.96 -3.37 -15.46
N GLY A 238 -5.76 -2.30 -16.22
CA GLY A 238 -4.91 -1.19 -15.79
C GLY A 238 -5.49 -0.57 -14.52
N ILE A 239 -6.81 -0.29 -14.53
CA ILE A 239 -7.58 0.19 -13.38
C ILE A 239 -8.79 -0.72 -13.23
N GLY A 240 -8.97 -1.33 -12.05
CA GLY A 240 -10.07 -2.26 -11.77
C GLY A 240 -9.62 -3.53 -11.06
N GLY A 241 -10.11 -4.68 -11.53
CA GLY A 241 -9.83 -5.97 -10.93
C GLY A 241 -8.54 -6.64 -11.43
N GLY A 242 -7.99 -7.52 -10.61
CA GLY A 242 -6.97 -8.48 -10.98
C GLY A 242 -7.58 -9.70 -11.69
N GLN A 243 -6.77 -10.76 -11.90
CA GLN A 243 -7.24 -11.98 -12.52
C GLN A 243 -8.19 -12.75 -11.56
N TYR A 244 -9.28 -13.30 -12.09
CA TYR A 244 -10.31 -13.99 -11.31
C TYR A 244 -11.05 -13.12 -10.28
N VAL A 245 -11.32 -11.87 -10.63
CA VAL A 245 -12.18 -10.94 -9.87
C VAL A 245 -13.49 -10.75 -10.61
#